data_99f2de351f8c85d591e41edeb45b123c
#
_entry.id   99f2de351f8c85d591e41edeb45b123c
#
_cell.length_a   1.000
_cell.length_b   1.000
_cell.length_c   1.000
_cell.angle_alpha   90.00
_cell.angle_beta   90.00
_cell.angle_gamma   90.00
#
_symmetry.space_group_name_H-M   'P 1'
#
loop_
_entity.id
_entity.type
_entity.pdbx_description
1 polymer ?
#
loop_
_entity_poly.entity_id
_entity_poly.type
_entity_poly.pdbx_seq_one_letter_code
_entity_poly.pdbx_strand_id
1 'polypeptide(L)'
;MEKGQAEKFVFDLLRLMLGKNASDLFITAGFPPAMKIDGKVTPVSSQVLSAQQAREIARSIMNDKQTAELDATNECNFAIGIPSVARFRVNAFIQRGSVGLVFRTITTKIPEFEELGLPEVLKDVAMTKRGLVIFVGGTGSGKSTSLAAMVGYRNQNSYGHIITIEDPVEFVHEHKNCIITQREVGVDTDNWHIALKNTLRQAPDVILIGEIRDRETMDYAIAFAETGHLCMATLHANSTNQALDRIINFFPEERRHQLLMDLSLNTRAFISQRLIPKKEGKGRAAAMEVMLNSPLISDLIFKGDVHEIKSIIAKSRELGMQTFDQALFDLHEADVITYEDALRNADSVNDIRLKIKLEGKASHGKDLSAGLGNLGIV
;
A
#
# COMPACT_ATOMS: atom_id res chain seq x y z
N MET A 1 12.75 22.60 -30.83
CA MET A 1 13.67 21.44 -30.66
C MET A 1 13.15 20.32 -31.55
N GLU A 2 14.01 19.61 -32.27
CA GLU A 2 13.55 18.45 -33.04
C GLU A 2 13.06 17.34 -32.09
N LYS A 3 12.03 16.57 -32.49
CA LYS A 3 11.39 15.56 -31.63
C LYS A 3 12.42 14.59 -31.00
N GLY A 4 13.37 14.09 -31.77
CA GLY A 4 14.41 13.17 -31.25
C GLY A 4 15.39 13.82 -30.27
N GLN A 5 15.68 15.11 -30.42
CA GLN A 5 16.49 15.86 -29.44
C GLN A 5 15.76 16.10 -28.13
N ALA A 6 14.45 16.42 -28.21
CA ALA A 6 13.61 16.61 -27.02
C ALA A 6 13.43 15.32 -26.25
N GLU A 7 13.19 14.22 -26.92
CA GLU A 7 13.09 12.90 -26.32
C GLU A 7 14.38 12.49 -25.62
N LYS A 8 15.53 12.61 -26.30
CA LYS A 8 16.85 12.34 -25.73
C LYS A 8 17.10 13.19 -24.48
N PHE A 9 16.74 14.47 -24.53
CA PHE A 9 16.89 15.39 -23.39
C PHE A 9 16.11 14.92 -22.16
N VAL A 10 14.86 14.45 -22.34
CA VAL A 10 14.06 13.87 -21.25
C VAL A 10 14.74 12.62 -20.68
N PHE A 11 15.14 11.68 -21.53
CA PHE A 11 15.78 10.45 -21.05
C PHE A 11 17.11 10.70 -20.32
N ASP A 12 17.88 11.70 -20.73
CA ASP A 12 19.11 12.10 -20.03
C ASP A 12 18.79 12.69 -18.64
N LEU A 13 17.73 13.52 -18.53
CA LEU A 13 17.25 14.00 -17.24
C LEU A 13 16.75 12.86 -16.35
N LEU A 14 16.03 11.88 -16.90
CA LEU A 14 15.53 10.73 -16.11
C LEU A 14 16.69 9.86 -15.61
N ARG A 15 17.74 9.66 -16.39
CA ARG A 15 18.97 8.97 -15.93
C ARG A 15 19.65 9.76 -14.81
N LEU A 16 19.72 11.08 -14.95
CA LEU A 16 20.27 11.96 -13.91
C LEU A 16 19.44 11.90 -12.63
N MET A 17 18.10 11.84 -12.75
CA MET A 17 17.16 11.69 -11.64
C MET A 17 17.45 10.42 -10.83
N LEU A 18 17.66 9.30 -11.48
CA LEU A 18 18.05 8.03 -10.84
C LEU A 18 19.42 8.12 -10.16
N GLY A 19 20.42 8.67 -10.86
CA GLY A 19 21.77 8.83 -10.33
C GLY A 19 21.85 9.74 -9.10
N LYS A 20 20.90 10.66 -8.94
CA LYS A 20 20.80 11.58 -7.79
C LYS A 20 19.81 11.12 -6.72
N ASN A 21 19.17 9.97 -6.86
CA ASN A 21 18.08 9.48 -6.00
C ASN A 21 16.97 10.54 -5.81
N ALA A 22 16.68 11.31 -6.86
CA ALA A 22 15.63 12.32 -6.80
C ALA A 22 14.24 11.65 -6.84
N SER A 23 13.30 12.18 -6.06
CA SER A 23 11.93 11.65 -6.01
C SER A 23 11.08 12.11 -7.20
N ASP A 24 11.28 13.35 -7.62
CA ASP A 24 10.48 13.98 -8.68
C ASP A 24 11.39 14.83 -9.59
N LEU A 25 11.04 14.90 -10.89
CA LEU A 25 11.60 15.82 -11.87
C LEU A 25 10.48 16.76 -12.35
N PHE A 26 10.77 18.04 -12.41
CA PHE A 26 9.84 19.09 -12.84
C PHE A 26 10.35 19.73 -14.13
N ILE A 27 9.48 19.80 -15.12
CA ILE A 27 9.71 20.53 -16.37
C ILE A 27 8.57 21.54 -16.52
N THR A 28 8.91 22.83 -16.55
CA THR A 28 7.92 23.91 -16.67
C THR A 28 8.51 25.10 -17.41
N ALA A 29 7.64 25.91 -18.03
CA ALA A 29 8.07 27.15 -18.66
C ALA A 29 8.48 28.19 -17.62
N GLY A 30 9.51 29.00 -17.96
CA GLY A 30 10.01 30.06 -17.11
C GLY A 30 10.92 29.59 -15.97
N PHE A 31 11.29 28.33 -15.94
CA PHE A 31 12.21 27.75 -14.96
C PHE A 31 13.12 26.70 -15.60
N PRO A 32 14.35 26.49 -15.10
CA PRO A 32 15.16 25.37 -15.53
C PRO A 32 14.57 24.02 -15.09
N PRO A 33 14.84 22.92 -15.78
CA PRO A 33 14.53 21.60 -15.26
C PRO A 33 15.06 21.43 -13.84
N ALA A 34 14.20 20.96 -12.92
CA ALA A 34 14.54 20.86 -11.52
C ALA A 34 14.15 19.49 -10.95
N MET A 35 14.88 19.04 -9.94
CA MET A 35 14.63 17.77 -9.27
C MET A 35 14.40 17.97 -7.79
N LYS A 36 13.55 17.14 -7.21
CA LYS A 36 13.35 17.08 -5.76
C LYS A 36 14.31 16.04 -5.17
N ILE A 37 15.35 16.54 -4.49
CA ILE A 37 16.40 15.73 -3.86
C ILE A 37 16.34 16.01 -2.36
N ASP A 38 16.19 14.97 -1.54
CA ASP A 38 16.07 15.07 -0.07
C ASP A 38 15.00 16.10 0.37
N GLY A 39 13.87 16.12 -0.35
CA GLY A 39 12.75 17.02 -0.08
C GLY A 39 12.92 18.45 -0.61
N LYS A 40 14.08 18.83 -1.18
CA LYS A 40 14.37 20.16 -1.72
C LYS A 40 14.35 20.17 -3.23
N VAL A 41 13.68 21.16 -3.83
CA VAL A 41 13.68 21.38 -5.29
C VAL A 41 14.96 22.09 -5.69
N THR A 42 15.77 21.45 -6.53
CA THR A 42 17.07 21.95 -7.00
C THR A 42 17.11 21.95 -8.52
N PRO A 43 17.42 23.09 -9.18
CA PRO A 43 17.67 23.13 -10.61
C PRO A 43 18.83 22.22 -11.01
N VAL A 44 18.67 21.50 -12.13
CA VAL A 44 19.72 20.58 -12.66
C VAL A 44 20.29 21.07 -14.00
N SER A 45 19.86 22.25 -14.44
CA SER A 45 20.36 22.96 -15.62
C SER A 45 20.34 24.46 -15.32
N SER A 46 21.12 25.24 -16.02
CA SER A 46 21.06 26.70 -16.01
C SER A 46 20.10 27.27 -17.05
N GLN A 47 19.64 26.45 -18.00
CA GLN A 47 18.80 26.88 -19.10
C GLN A 47 17.34 26.95 -18.68
N VAL A 48 16.77 28.15 -18.70
CA VAL A 48 15.33 28.38 -18.49
C VAL A 48 14.57 27.92 -19.74
N LEU A 49 13.52 27.16 -19.57
CA LEU A 49 12.69 26.64 -20.66
C LEU A 49 11.64 27.67 -21.09
N SER A 50 11.48 27.88 -22.39
CA SER A 50 10.34 28.62 -22.93
C SER A 50 9.06 27.77 -22.92
N ALA A 51 7.88 28.42 -23.04
CA ALA A 51 6.59 27.72 -23.17
C ALA A 51 6.56 26.78 -24.37
N GLN A 52 7.18 27.17 -25.48
CA GLN A 52 7.27 26.34 -26.68
C GLN A 52 8.16 25.10 -26.42
N GLN A 53 9.32 25.26 -25.78
CA GLN A 53 10.20 24.16 -25.45
C GLN A 53 9.54 23.15 -24.51
N ALA A 54 8.83 23.61 -23.46
CA ALA A 54 8.08 22.75 -22.56
C ALA A 54 7.02 21.93 -23.31
N ARG A 55 6.29 22.53 -24.26
CA ARG A 55 5.31 21.87 -25.11
C ARG A 55 5.96 20.85 -26.06
N GLU A 56 7.08 21.20 -26.69
CA GLU A 56 7.83 20.27 -27.58
C GLU A 56 8.37 19.07 -26.79
N ILE A 57 8.89 19.29 -25.59
CA ILE A 57 9.32 18.23 -24.66
C ILE A 57 8.15 17.29 -24.34
N ALA A 58 7.00 17.83 -23.92
CA ALA A 58 5.83 17.01 -23.62
C ALA A 58 5.41 16.15 -24.82
N ARG A 59 5.24 16.76 -25.98
CA ARG A 59 4.83 16.06 -27.21
C ARG A 59 5.87 15.04 -27.71
N SER A 60 7.14 15.18 -27.34
CA SER A 60 8.18 14.24 -27.77
C SER A 60 8.06 12.87 -27.10
N ILE A 61 7.48 12.82 -25.88
CA ILE A 61 7.33 11.61 -25.07
C ILE A 61 5.88 11.10 -25.00
N MET A 62 4.93 11.81 -25.59
CA MET A 62 3.52 11.45 -25.65
C MET A 62 3.18 10.80 -26.99
N ASN A 63 2.28 9.82 -26.96
CA ASN A 63 1.63 9.29 -28.17
C ASN A 63 0.44 10.20 -28.59
N ASP A 64 -0.17 9.87 -29.73
CA ASP A 64 -1.26 10.69 -30.29
C ASP A 64 -2.49 10.74 -29.36
N LYS A 65 -2.85 9.62 -28.70
CA LYS A 65 -3.98 9.55 -27.74
C LYS A 65 -3.72 10.46 -26.53
N GLN A 66 -2.53 10.38 -25.95
CA GLN A 66 -2.13 11.21 -24.81
C GLN A 66 -2.07 12.69 -25.14
N THR A 67 -1.57 13.02 -26.34
CA THR A 67 -1.55 14.41 -26.84
C THR A 67 -2.97 14.96 -27.01
N ALA A 68 -3.88 14.16 -27.61
CA ALA A 68 -5.27 14.55 -27.77
C ALA A 68 -5.98 14.71 -26.41
N GLU A 69 -5.69 13.86 -25.44
CA GLU A 69 -6.24 13.95 -24.08
C GLU A 69 -5.78 15.26 -23.39
N LEU A 70 -4.48 15.56 -23.42
CA LEU A 70 -3.94 16.80 -22.87
C LEU A 70 -4.56 18.05 -23.53
N ASP A 71 -4.70 18.05 -24.85
CA ASP A 71 -5.29 19.16 -25.59
C ASP A 71 -6.80 19.34 -25.29
N ALA A 72 -7.51 18.25 -24.95
CA ALA A 72 -8.96 18.27 -24.67
C ALA A 72 -9.28 18.57 -23.19
N THR A 73 -8.49 18.01 -22.25
CA THR A 73 -8.81 18.04 -20.81
C THR A 73 -7.87 18.93 -20.00
N ASN A 74 -6.79 19.41 -20.59
CA ASN A 74 -5.66 20.11 -19.94
C ASN A 74 -4.87 19.26 -18.94
N GLU A 75 -5.09 17.94 -18.91
CA GLU A 75 -4.45 16.97 -18.04
C GLU A 75 -4.18 15.68 -18.82
N CYS A 76 -3.07 15.02 -18.55
CA CYS A 76 -2.82 13.66 -19.03
C CYS A 76 -1.85 12.94 -18.09
N ASN A 77 -2.22 11.73 -17.69
CA ASN A 77 -1.36 10.85 -16.90
C ASN A 77 -0.91 9.66 -17.75
N PHE A 78 0.39 9.38 -17.72
CA PHE A 78 0.95 8.25 -18.45
C PHE A 78 2.24 7.76 -17.80
N ALA A 79 2.74 6.63 -18.29
CA ALA A 79 4.02 6.10 -17.83
C ALA A 79 5.00 6.02 -18.99
N ILE A 80 6.29 6.26 -18.71
CA ILE A 80 7.38 6.04 -19.64
C ILE A 80 8.44 5.17 -18.97
N GLY A 81 9.19 4.39 -19.76
CA GLY A 81 10.20 3.48 -19.25
C GLY A 81 11.55 3.67 -19.93
N ILE A 82 12.63 3.52 -19.16
CA ILE A 82 13.96 3.24 -19.70
C ILE A 82 14.13 1.72 -19.61
N PRO A 83 14.20 1.01 -20.76
CA PRO A 83 14.29 -0.45 -20.76
C PRO A 83 15.37 -0.97 -19.81
N SER A 84 15.05 -1.97 -19.02
CA SER A 84 15.92 -2.61 -18.01
C SER A 84 16.52 -1.69 -16.94
N VAL A 85 16.02 -0.44 -16.82
CA VAL A 85 16.56 0.54 -15.87
C VAL A 85 15.50 1.04 -14.90
N ALA A 86 14.44 1.70 -15.40
CA ALA A 86 13.39 2.24 -14.54
C ALA A 86 12.11 2.57 -15.33
N ARG A 87 10.99 2.69 -14.60
CA ARG A 87 9.73 3.22 -15.09
C ARG A 87 9.38 4.51 -14.33
N PHE A 88 8.79 5.46 -15.02
CA PHE A 88 8.41 6.75 -14.47
C PHE A 88 6.95 7.04 -14.77
N ARG A 89 6.25 7.53 -13.77
CA ARG A 89 4.94 8.14 -13.96
C ARG A 89 5.12 9.57 -14.38
N VAL A 90 4.31 10.00 -15.32
CA VAL A 90 4.30 11.38 -15.83
C VAL A 90 2.92 11.95 -15.68
N ASN A 91 2.81 13.11 -15.01
CA ASN A 91 1.64 13.95 -15.06
C ASN A 91 1.98 15.15 -15.95
N ALA A 92 1.25 15.31 -17.05
CA ALA A 92 1.30 16.47 -17.93
C ALA A 92 0.05 17.31 -17.70
N PHE A 93 0.22 18.61 -17.55
CA PHE A 93 -0.88 19.54 -17.26
C PHE A 93 -0.65 20.92 -17.88
N ILE A 94 -1.74 21.68 -18.02
CA ILE A 94 -1.68 23.06 -18.48
C ILE A 94 -1.76 24.00 -17.28
N GLN A 95 -0.78 24.92 -17.18
CA GLN A 95 -0.78 26.01 -16.21
C GLN A 95 -0.51 27.34 -16.91
N ARG A 96 -1.37 28.35 -16.70
CA ARG A 96 -1.24 29.69 -17.31
C ARG A 96 -0.92 29.65 -18.81
N GLY A 97 -1.59 28.73 -19.55
CA GLY A 97 -1.40 28.56 -20.99
C GLY A 97 -0.11 27.80 -21.40
N SER A 98 0.68 27.32 -20.47
CA SER A 98 1.92 26.58 -20.72
C SER A 98 1.83 25.16 -20.19
N VAL A 99 2.53 24.23 -20.86
CA VAL A 99 2.63 22.84 -20.39
C VAL A 99 3.59 22.73 -19.21
N GLY A 100 3.17 22.01 -18.18
CA GLY A 100 4.02 21.50 -17.11
C GLY A 100 4.07 19.98 -17.10
N LEU A 101 5.21 19.40 -16.69
CA LEU A 101 5.41 17.97 -16.53
C LEU A 101 6.02 17.68 -15.18
N VAL A 102 5.48 16.68 -14.49
CA VAL A 102 6.05 16.12 -13.28
C VAL A 102 6.31 14.64 -13.52
N PHE A 103 7.54 14.21 -13.30
CA PHE A 103 7.93 12.81 -13.38
C PHE A 103 8.23 12.29 -11.99
N ARG A 104 7.76 11.08 -11.70
CA ARG A 104 8.05 10.35 -10.46
C ARG A 104 8.57 8.96 -10.78
N THR A 105 9.65 8.56 -10.12
CA THR A 105 10.21 7.22 -10.28
C THR A 105 9.26 6.19 -9.68
N ILE A 106 8.94 5.14 -10.44
CA ILE A 106 8.26 3.95 -9.95
C ILE A 106 9.33 2.97 -9.47
N THR A 107 9.25 2.57 -8.21
CA THR A 107 10.23 1.70 -7.58
C THR A 107 10.19 0.30 -8.19
N THR A 108 11.33 -0.19 -8.66
CA THR A 108 11.49 -1.56 -9.19
C THR A 108 12.04 -2.53 -8.14
N LYS A 109 12.76 -2.00 -7.13
CA LYS A 109 13.25 -2.81 -6.03
C LYS A 109 12.13 -3.03 -5.02
N ILE A 110 11.61 -4.25 -4.98
CA ILE A 110 10.63 -4.69 -3.99
C ILE A 110 11.42 -5.20 -2.78
N PRO A 111 11.19 -4.66 -1.57
CA PRO A 111 11.83 -5.17 -0.36
C PRO A 111 11.42 -6.63 -0.12
N GLU A 112 12.36 -7.44 0.35
CA GLU A 112 12.06 -8.82 0.75
C GLU A 112 11.22 -8.81 2.04
N PHE A 113 10.55 -9.93 2.28
CA PHE A 113 9.61 -10.10 3.38
C PHE A 113 10.27 -9.85 4.74
N GLU A 114 11.49 -10.37 4.90
CA GLU A 114 12.32 -10.27 6.08
C GLU A 114 12.83 -8.84 6.32
N GLU A 115 13.15 -8.10 5.25
CA GLU A 115 13.62 -6.70 5.35
C GLU A 115 12.55 -5.79 5.94
N LEU A 116 11.27 -6.11 5.71
CA LEU A 116 10.13 -5.34 6.22
C LEU A 116 9.73 -5.73 7.65
N GLY A 117 10.22 -6.86 8.17
CA GLY A 117 9.83 -7.38 9.48
C GLY A 117 8.34 -7.73 9.56
N LEU A 118 7.77 -8.25 8.48
CA LEU A 118 6.36 -8.63 8.44
C LEU A 118 6.11 -9.90 9.26
N PRO A 119 4.91 -10.02 9.90
CA PRO A 119 4.54 -11.24 10.60
C PRO A 119 4.60 -12.48 9.69
N GLU A 120 5.25 -13.56 10.17
CA GLU A 120 5.46 -14.80 9.39
C GLU A 120 4.15 -15.41 8.84
N VAL A 121 3.05 -15.28 9.57
CA VAL A 121 1.74 -15.76 9.14
C VAL A 121 1.28 -15.17 7.80
N LEU A 122 1.80 -14.01 7.41
CA LEU A 122 1.47 -13.40 6.11
C LEU A 122 2.06 -14.18 4.93
N LYS A 123 3.10 -15.00 5.15
CA LYS A 123 3.59 -15.95 4.14
C LYS A 123 2.54 -17.00 3.82
N ASP A 124 1.91 -17.57 4.86
CA ASP A 124 0.81 -18.53 4.69
C ASP A 124 -0.40 -17.88 4.02
N VAL A 125 -0.72 -16.65 4.42
CA VAL A 125 -1.80 -15.86 3.80
C VAL A 125 -1.51 -15.63 2.31
N ALA A 126 -0.27 -15.27 1.94
CA ALA A 126 0.14 -15.06 0.56
C ALA A 126 0.05 -16.34 -0.28
N MET A 127 0.24 -17.51 0.34
CA MET A 127 0.20 -18.85 -0.31
C MET A 127 -1.19 -19.46 -0.33
N THR A 128 -2.20 -18.84 0.28
CA THR A 128 -3.59 -19.32 0.27
C THR A 128 -4.09 -19.46 -1.18
N LYS A 129 -4.83 -20.54 -1.44
CA LYS A 129 -5.33 -20.83 -2.78
C LYS A 129 -6.45 -19.89 -3.22
N ARG A 130 -7.35 -19.51 -2.30
CA ARG A 130 -8.55 -18.70 -2.58
C ARG A 130 -8.99 -17.91 -1.36
N GLY A 131 -9.76 -16.89 -1.59
CA GLY A 131 -10.42 -16.07 -0.59
C GLY A 131 -9.99 -14.61 -0.66
N LEU A 132 -10.51 -13.81 0.24
CA LEU A 132 -10.34 -12.37 0.27
C LEU A 132 -9.35 -11.95 1.36
N VAL A 133 -8.34 -11.19 0.98
CA VAL A 133 -7.34 -10.58 1.88
C VAL A 133 -7.38 -9.08 1.70
N ILE A 134 -7.64 -8.34 2.78
CA ILE A 134 -7.74 -6.88 2.71
C ILE A 134 -6.66 -6.23 3.58
N PHE A 135 -5.82 -5.41 2.95
CA PHE A 135 -4.88 -4.52 3.62
C PHE A 135 -5.53 -3.19 3.95
N VAL A 136 -5.42 -2.79 5.20
CA VAL A 136 -6.08 -1.63 5.77
C VAL A 136 -5.04 -0.63 6.29
N GLY A 137 -5.28 0.65 6.09
CA GLY A 137 -4.41 1.71 6.61
C GLY A 137 -4.58 3.02 5.85
N GLY A 138 -4.12 4.11 6.45
CA GLY A 138 -4.10 5.42 5.81
C GLY A 138 -3.10 5.52 4.65
N THR A 139 -3.09 6.65 3.97
CA THR A 139 -2.09 6.95 2.95
C THR A 139 -0.70 6.98 3.58
N GLY A 140 0.28 6.33 2.93
CA GLY A 140 1.65 6.29 3.44
C GLY A 140 1.89 5.31 4.60
N SER A 141 0.91 4.45 4.95
CA SER A 141 1.08 3.42 5.98
C SER A 141 1.88 2.19 5.52
N GLY A 142 2.31 2.13 4.24
CA GLY A 142 3.14 1.05 3.71
C GLY A 142 2.37 -0.14 3.14
N LYS A 143 1.05 -0.06 2.95
CA LYS A 143 0.20 -1.15 2.40
C LYS A 143 0.74 -1.70 1.08
N SER A 144 1.00 -0.82 0.11
CA SER A 144 1.50 -1.20 -1.22
C SER A 144 2.84 -1.92 -1.14
N THR A 145 3.73 -1.49 -0.24
CA THR A 145 5.04 -2.11 -0.02
C THR A 145 4.89 -3.52 0.54
N SER A 146 4.05 -3.71 1.56
CA SER A 146 3.80 -5.02 2.17
C SER A 146 3.08 -5.97 1.21
N LEU A 147 2.11 -5.47 0.44
CA LEU A 147 1.45 -6.24 -0.62
C LEU A 147 2.44 -6.64 -1.72
N ALA A 148 3.32 -5.72 -2.14
CA ALA A 148 4.35 -6.04 -3.13
C ALA A 148 5.30 -7.15 -2.63
N ALA A 149 5.69 -7.12 -1.35
CA ALA A 149 6.49 -8.18 -0.74
C ALA A 149 5.72 -9.53 -0.72
N MET A 150 4.42 -9.53 -0.40
CA MET A 150 3.59 -10.75 -0.43
C MET A 150 3.44 -11.31 -1.86
N VAL A 151 3.19 -10.44 -2.84
CA VAL A 151 3.17 -10.84 -4.26
C VAL A 151 4.53 -11.38 -4.69
N GLY A 152 5.62 -10.72 -4.30
CA GLY A 152 6.99 -11.15 -4.55
C GLY A 152 7.28 -12.53 -3.96
N TYR A 153 6.88 -12.76 -2.71
CA TYR A 153 7.01 -14.05 -2.03
C TYR A 153 6.25 -15.16 -2.77
N ARG A 154 4.99 -14.90 -3.15
CA ARG A 154 4.21 -15.87 -3.94
C ARG A 154 4.81 -16.12 -5.32
N ASN A 155 5.30 -15.09 -5.99
CA ASN A 155 5.97 -15.20 -7.29
C ASN A 155 7.22 -16.08 -7.26
N GLN A 156 7.91 -16.14 -6.12
CA GLN A 156 9.09 -17.00 -5.92
C GLN A 156 8.74 -18.43 -5.53
N ASN A 157 7.64 -18.62 -4.81
CA ASN A 157 7.31 -19.89 -4.13
C ASN A 157 6.08 -20.63 -4.70
N SER A 158 5.44 -20.08 -5.74
CA SER A 158 4.26 -20.67 -6.38
C SER A 158 4.40 -20.58 -7.90
N TYR A 159 3.50 -21.25 -8.60
CA TYR A 159 3.35 -21.18 -10.05
C TYR A 159 1.92 -20.69 -10.34
N GLY A 160 1.77 -19.90 -11.40
CA GLY A 160 0.46 -19.42 -11.82
C GLY A 160 0.50 -18.02 -12.41
N HIS A 161 -0.68 -17.40 -12.48
CA HIS A 161 -0.86 -16.07 -13.06
C HIS A 161 -1.39 -15.09 -12.00
N ILE A 162 -0.61 -14.04 -11.73
CA ILE A 162 -0.97 -12.96 -10.82
C ILE A 162 -1.36 -11.75 -11.66
N ILE A 163 -2.56 -11.24 -11.48
CA ILE A 163 -3.03 -10.03 -12.15
C ILE A 163 -3.18 -8.92 -11.12
N THR A 164 -2.61 -7.76 -11.40
CA THR A 164 -2.84 -6.56 -10.58
C THR A 164 -3.56 -5.49 -11.39
N ILE A 165 -4.49 -4.80 -10.75
CA ILE A 165 -5.19 -3.63 -11.29
C ILE A 165 -4.99 -2.52 -10.28
N GLU A 166 -4.27 -1.48 -10.68
CA GLU A 166 -3.77 -0.45 -9.77
C GLU A 166 -4.01 0.96 -10.33
N ASP A 167 -4.08 1.94 -9.46
CA ASP A 167 -4.23 3.35 -9.80
C ASP A 167 -3.41 4.22 -8.83
N PRO A 168 -2.10 4.32 -9.10
CA PRO A 168 -1.28 3.69 -10.14
C PRO A 168 -0.51 2.44 -9.69
N VAL A 169 0.28 1.85 -10.60
CA VAL A 169 1.29 0.83 -10.27
C VAL A 169 2.41 1.48 -9.45
N GLU A 170 2.58 1.02 -8.19
CA GLU A 170 3.61 1.52 -7.27
C GLU A 170 4.93 0.74 -7.37
N PHE A 171 4.87 -0.56 -7.67
CA PHE A 171 6.01 -1.45 -7.80
C PHE A 171 5.90 -2.27 -9.08
N VAL A 172 7.00 -2.41 -9.81
CA VAL A 172 7.05 -3.28 -11.00
C VAL A 172 7.59 -4.64 -10.59
N HIS A 173 6.81 -5.68 -10.82
CA HIS A 173 7.20 -7.07 -10.56
C HIS A 173 7.81 -7.71 -11.80
N GLU A 174 8.96 -8.36 -11.65
CA GLU A 174 9.49 -9.25 -12.65
C GLU A 174 8.79 -10.61 -12.61
N HIS A 175 8.66 -11.26 -13.77
CA HIS A 175 8.24 -12.67 -13.79
C HIS A 175 9.34 -13.54 -13.17
N LYS A 176 8.95 -14.42 -12.24
CA LYS A 176 9.82 -15.47 -11.69
C LYS A 176 9.19 -16.83 -11.98
N ASN A 177 8.57 -17.44 -10.97
CA ASN A 177 7.81 -18.68 -11.18
C ASN A 177 6.36 -18.41 -11.62
N CYS A 178 5.86 -17.21 -11.39
CA CYS A 178 4.55 -16.76 -11.84
C CYS A 178 4.65 -15.81 -13.03
N ILE A 179 3.63 -15.80 -13.88
CA ILE A 179 3.39 -14.70 -14.80
C ILE A 179 2.73 -13.57 -14.00
N ILE A 180 3.24 -12.36 -14.09
CA ILE A 180 2.63 -11.19 -13.44
C ILE A 180 2.17 -10.21 -14.50
N THR A 181 0.86 -9.96 -14.54
CA THR A 181 0.25 -8.96 -15.41
C THR A 181 -0.20 -7.77 -14.56
N GLN A 182 0.44 -6.63 -14.73
CA GLN A 182 0.09 -5.38 -14.02
C GLN A 182 -0.59 -4.43 -14.98
N ARG A 183 -1.75 -3.92 -14.58
CA ARG A 183 -2.55 -3.00 -15.39
C ARG A 183 -2.84 -1.73 -14.60
N GLU A 184 -2.42 -0.61 -15.13
CA GLU A 184 -2.67 0.71 -14.55
C GLU A 184 -3.95 1.32 -15.14
N VAL A 185 -4.84 1.77 -14.25
CA VAL A 185 -6.09 2.44 -14.65
C VAL A 185 -5.75 3.80 -15.27
N GLY A 186 -6.39 4.11 -16.40
CA GLY A 186 -6.09 5.31 -17.20
C GLY A 186 -4.90 5.17 -18.16
N VAL A 187 -4.09 4.13 -18.02
CA VAL A 187 -2.92 3.87 -18.90
C VAL A 187 -3.12 2.59 -19.70
N ASP A 188 -3.26 1.45 -19.02
CA ASP A 188 -3.39 0.12 -19.62
C ASP A 188 -4.85 -0.34 -19.75
N THR A 189 -5.75 0.33 -19.07
CA THR A 189 -7.20 0.12 -19.07
C THR A 189 -7.93 1.44 -18.82
N ASP A 190 -9.10 1.64 -19.41
CA ASP A 190 -9.81 2.92 -19.34
C ASP A 190 -10.33 3.21 -17.92
N ASN A 191 -10.82 2.20 -17.20
CA ASN A 191 -11.36 2.34 -15.85
C ASN A 191 -11.37 1.01 -15.08
N TRP A 192 -11.69 1.09 -13.80
CA TRP A 192 -11.80 -0.05 -12.89
C TRP A 192 -12.80 -1.09 -13.37
N HIS A 193 -14.00 -0.67 -13.77
CA HIS A 193 -15.07 -1.58 -14.21
C HIS A 193 -14.63 -2.45 -15.38
N ILE A 194 -14.05 -1.85 -16.42
CA ILE A 194 -13.58 -2.57 -17.61
C ILE A 194 -12.48 -3.56 -17.25
N ALA A 195 -11.52 -3.13 -16.41
CA ALA A 195 -10.43 -3.98 -15.99
C ALA A 195 -10.94 -5.20 -15.20
N LEU A 196 -11.72 -4.96 -14.14
CA LEU A 196 -12.22 -6.01 -13.25
C LEU A 196 -13.15 -7.00 -13.96
N LYS A 197 -14.06 -6.50 -14.79
CA LYS A 197 -14.99 -7.32 -15.60
C LYS A 197 -14.26 -8.33 -16.50
N ASN A 198 -13.11 -7.98 -17.03
CA ASN A 198 -12.35 -8.83 -17.95
C ASN A 198 -11.31 -9.71 -17.26
N THR A 199 -11.01 -9.48 -15.97
CA THR A 199 -9.95 -10.17 -15.25
C THR A 199 -10.10 -11.69 -15.25
N LEU A 200 -11.31 -12.22 -14.98
CA LEU A 200 -11.54 -13.68 -14.94
C LEU A 200 -11.31 -14.37 -16.30
N ARG A 201 -11.37 -13.62 -17.40
CA ARG A 201 -11.11 -14.14 -18.76
C ARG A 201 -9.62 -14.29 -19.06
N GLN A 202 -8.75 -13.78 -18.17
CA GLN A 202 -7.30 -13.79 -18.30
C GLN A 202 -6.67 -14.94 -17.53
N ALA A 203 -7.47 -15.91 -17.04
CA ALA A 203 -7.03 -17.09 -16.28
C ALA A 203 -6.13 -16.74 -15.08
N PRO A 204 -6.56 -15.89 -14.13
CA PRO A 204 -5.79 -15.56 -12.94
C PRO A 204 -5.84 -16.69 -11.91
N ASP A 205 -4.78 -16.81 -11.11
CA ASP A 205 -4.79 -17.55 -9.82
C ASP A 205 -4.90 -16.54 -8.66
N VAL A 206 -4.27 -15.38 -8.82
CA VAL A 206 -4.28 -14.29 -7.84
C VAL A 206 -4.68 -13.00 -8.53
N ILE A 207 -5.54 -12.24 -7.88
CA ILE A 207 -5.98 -10.92 -8.35
C ILE A 207 -5.68 -9.91 -7.25
N LEU A 208 -4.95 -8.84 -7.58
CA LEU A 208 -4.73 -7.72 -6.70
C LEU A 208 -5.54 -6.51 -7.20
N ILE A 209 -6.43 -6.02 -6.34
CA ILE A 209 -7.17 -4.76 -6.56
C ILE A 209 -6.45 -3.68 -5.75
N GLY A 210 -5.85 -2.70 -6.42
CA GLY A 210 -5.05 -1.66 -5.78
C GLY A 210 -5.79 -0.97 -4.64
N GLU A 211 -7.06 -0.63 -4.86
CA GLU A 211 -7.92 -0.04 -3.82
C GLU A 211 -9.40 -0.33 -4.04
N ILE A 212 -10.10 -0.70 -2.96
CA ILE A 212 -11.56 -0.77 -2.89
C ILE A 212 -12.09 0.60 -2.44
N ARG A 213 -12.80 1.31 -3.33
CA ARG A 213 -13.33 2.65 -3.06
C ARG A 213 -14.84 2.68 -2.91
N ASP A 214 -15.53 1.69 -3.48
CA ASP A 214 -16.98 1.67 -3.62
C ASP A 214 -17.54 0.25 -3.59
N ARG A 215 -18.87 0.17 -3.68
CA ARG A 215 -19.60 -1.09 -3.73
C ARG A 215 -19.21 -1.93 -4.94
N GLU A 216 -19.04 -1.34 -6.11
CA GLU A 216 -18.78 -2.10 -7.34
C GLU A 216 -17.45 -2.84 -7.26
N THR A 217 -16.39 -2.17 -6.82
CA THR A 217 -15.08 -2.79 -6.63
C THR A 217 -15.11 -3.85 -5.53
N MET A 218 -15.92 -3.67 -4.48
CA MET A 218 -16.11 -4.68 -3.43
C MET A 218 -16.89 -5.89 -3.93
N ASP A 219 -17.96 -5.72 -4.72
CA ASP A 219 -18.70 -6.81 -5.35
C ASP A 219 -17.77 -7.68 -6.23
N TYR A 220 -16.85 -7.07 -7.01
CA TYR A 220 -15.84 -7.82 -7.76
C TYR A 220 -14.85 -8.58 -6.86
N ALA A 221 -14.37 -7.97 -5.78
CA ALA A 221 -13.44 -8.62 -4.85
C ALA A 221 -14.06 -9.88 -4.22
N ILE A 222 -15.32 -9.79 -3.82
CA ILE A 222 -16.09 -10.92 -3.28
C ILE A 222 -16.25 -11.99 -4.37
N ALA A 223 -16.72 -11.63 -5.57
CA ALA A 223 -16.93 -12.55 -6.67
C ALA A 223 -15.65 -13.31 -7.07
N PHE A 224 -14.49 -12.67 -7.05
CA PHE A 224 -13.21 -13.32 -7.31
C PHE A 224 -12.89 -14.37 -6.23
N ALA A 225 -13.09 -14.04 -4.96
CA ALA A 225 -12.88 -14.96 -3.85
C ALA A 225 -13.84 -16.17 -3.91
N GLU A 226 -15.11 -15.96 -4.24
CA GLU A 226 -16.13 -17.00 -4.40
C GLU A 226 -15.83 -17.95 -5.54
N THR A 227 -15.32 -17.41 -6.65
CA THR A 227 -14.98 -18.20 -7.85
C THR A 227 -13.66 -18.94 -7.74
N GLY A 228 -13.01 -18.93 -6.58
CA GLY A 228 -11.86 -19.79 -6.27
C GLY A 228 -10.50 -19.13 -6.41
N HIS A 229 -10.44 -17.82 -6.56
CA HIS A 229 -9.20 -17.06 -6.69
C HIS A 229 -8.77 -16.44 -5.35
N LEU A 230 -7.48 -16.21 -5.16
CA LEU A 230 -7.01 -15.35 -4.09
C LEU A 230 -7.14 -13.89 -4.54
N CYS A 231 -8.05 -13.15 -3.91
CA CYS A 231 -8.20 -11.72 -4.13
C CYS A 231 -7.54 -10.95 -2.99
N MET A 232 -6.52 -10.16 -3.30
CA MET A 232 -5.89 -9.22 -2.39
C MET A 232 -6.31 -7.80 -2.76
N ALA A 233 -6.60 -6.97 -1.77
CA ALA A 233 -7.04 -5.60 -2.02
C ALA A 233 -6.56 -4.66 -0.92
N THR A 234 -6.56 -3.35 -1.17
CA THR A 234 -6.39 -2.35 -0.11
C THR A 234 -7.69 -1.62 0.18
N LEU A 235 -7.81 -1.14 1.41
CA LEU A 235 -8.91 -0.30 1.86
C LEU A 235 -8.38 0.79 2.80
N HIS A 236 -8.88 2.01 2.67
CA HIS A 236 -8.55 3.08 3.60
C HIS A 236 -9.45 3.01 4.83
N ALA A 237 -8.91 2.56 5.95
CA ALA A 237 -9.48 2.61 7.29
C ALA A 237 -8.31 2.53 8.29
N ASN A 238 -8.59 2.63 9.62
CA ASN A 238 -7.52 2.64 10.63
C ASN A 238 -7.40 1.34 11.42
N SER A 239 -8.36 0.43 11.30
CA SER A 239 -8.40 -0.88 11.96
C SER A 239 -9.29 -1.84 11.18
N THR A 240 -9.21 -3.14 11.53
CA THR A 240 -10.08 -4.19 10.98
C THR A 240 -11.56 -3.88 11.18
N ASN A 241 -11.95 -3.47 12.39
CA ASN A 241 -13.34 -3.15 12.69
C ASN A 241 -13.86 -2.01 11.82
N GLN A 242 -13.10 -0.91 11.71
CA GLN A 242 -13.46 0.21 10.85
C GLN A 242 -13.51 -0.17 9.37
N ALA A 243 -12.65 -1.10 8.93
CA ALA A 243 -12.68 -1.60 7.56
C ALA A 243 -13.97 -2.37 7.28
N LEU A 244 -14.39 -3.26 8.18
CA LEU A 244 -15.65 -3.99 8.07
C LEU A 244 -16.85 -3.04 8.09
N ASP A 245 -16.89 -2.07 9.00
CA ASP A 245 -17.95 -1.06 9.06
C ASP A 245 -18.01 -0.26 7.73
N ARG A 246 -16.85 0.12 7.19
CA ARG A 246 -16.77 0.83 5.91
C ARG A 246 -17.30 0.00 4.75
N ILE A 247 -16.94 -1.28 4.69
CA ILE A 247 -17.44 -2.21 3.67
C ILE A 247 -18.96 -2.35 3.80
N ILE A 248 -19.49 -2.55 5.00
CA ILE A 248 -20.93 -2.64 5.26
C ILE A 248 -21.65 -1.38 4.76
N ASN A 249 -21.05 -0.21 4.96
CA ASN A 249 -21.62 1.07 4.54
C ASN A 249 -21.57 1.34 3.03
N PHE A 250 -20.81 0.58 2.25
CA PHE A 250 -20.90 0.64 0.78
C PHE A 250 -22.21 0.05 0.26
N PHE A 251 -22.89 -0.79 1.03
CA PHE A 251 -24.06 -1.53 0.61
C PHE A 251 -25.36 -0.98 1.24
N PRO A 252 -26.46 -0.95 0.49
CA PRO A 252 -27.76 -0.61 1.03
C PRO A 252 -28.19 -1.68 2.05
N GLU A 253 -29.11 -1.31 2.94
CA GLU A 253 -29.52 -2.15 4.08
C GLU A 253 -30.02 -3.53 3.65
N GLU A 254 -30.77 -3.58 2.54
CA GLU A 254 -31.33 -4.82 1.99
C GLU A 254 -30.28 -5.83 1.54
N ARG A 255 -29.06 -5.37 1.23
CA ARG A 255 -27.94 -6.22 0.80
C ARG A 255 -27.01 -6.62 1.93
N ARG A 256 -27.12 -6.02 3.12
CA ARG A 256 -26.16 -6.21 4.22
C ARG A 256 -26.12 -7.64 4.73
N HIS A 257 -27.25 -8.32 4.84
CA HIS A 257 -27.28 -9.71 5.27
C HIS A 257 -26.50 -10.62 4.33
N GLN A 258 -26.72 -10.48 3.01
CA GLN A 258 -25.97 -11.23 1.99
C GLN A 258 -24.46 -10.90 2.04
N LEU A 259 -24.13 -9.61 2.14
CA LEU A 259 -22.74 -9.17 2.26
C LEU A 259 -22.03 -9.79 3.46
N LEU A 260 -22.66 -9.80 4.64
CA LEU A 260 -22.08 -10.40 5.85
C LEU A 260 -21.87 -11.91 5.68
N MET A 261 -22.82 -12.61 5.03
CA MET A 261 -22.66 -14.00 4.71
C MET A 261 -21.47 -14.23 3.78
N ASP A 262 -21.38 -13.46 2.69
CA ASP A 262 -20.30 -13.57 1.70
C ASP A 262 -18.92 -13.28 2.34
N LEU A 263 -18.83 -12.23 3.16
CA LEU A 263 -17.61 -11.90 3.91
C LEU A 263 -17.23 -13.00 4.90
N SER A 264 -18.20 -13.55 5.64
CA SER A 264 -17.94 -14.60 6.63
C SER A 264 -17.33 -15.86 6.01
N LEU A 265 -17.74 -16.20 4.80
CA LEU A 265 -17.30 -17.40 4.07
C LEU A 265 -15.99 -17.16 3.31
N ASN A 266 -15.82 -16.00 2.71
CA ASN A 266 -14.76 -15.75 1.73
C ASN A 266 -13.56 -15.01 2.31
N THR A 267 -13.68 -14.28 3.42
CA THR A 267 -12.53 -13.62 4.06
C THR A 267 -11.46 -14.64 4.47
N ARG A 268 -10.20 -14.28 4.28
CA ARG A 268 -9.03 -14.99 4.82
C ARG A 268 -8.33 -14.17 5.88
N ALA A 269 -8.07 -12.90 5.58
CA ALA A 269 -7.41 -12.01 6.52
C ALA A 269 -7.80 -10.55 6.29
N PHE A 270 -7.81 -9.78 7.38
CA PHE A 270 -7.68 -8.33 7.37
C PHE A 270 -6.35 -7.97 8.04
N ILE A 271 -5.55 -7.15 7.39
CA ILE A 271 -4.23 -6.73 7.87
C ILE A 271 -4.22 -5.22 7.92
N SER A 272 -4.26 -4.66 9.13
CA SER A 272 -4.19 -3.20 9.31
C SER A 272 -2.76 -2.80 9.64
N GLN A 273 -2.26 -1.73 9.02
CA GLN A 273 -0.84 -1.36 9.11
C GLN A 273 -0.64 0.12 9.43
N ARG A 274 0.31 0.37 10.35
CA ARG A 274 0.88 1.68 10.67
C ARG A 274 2.40 1.61 10.59
N LEU A 275 3.03 2.71 10.18
CA LEU A 275 4.50 2.82 10.17
C LEU A 275 4.95 3.69 11.33
N ILE A 276 5.77 3.13 12.20
CA ILE A 276 6.28 3.76 13.41
C ILE A 276 7.75 4.14 13.20
N PRO A 277 8.20 5.34 13.55
CA PRO A 277 9.61 5.71 13.48
C PRO A 277 10.48 4.72 14.28
N LYS A 278 11.61 4.29 13.73
CA LYS A 278 12.58 3.48 14.47
C LYS A 278 13.33 4.34 15.46
N LYS A 279 13.66 3.77 16.61
CA LYS A 279 14.42 4.40 17.70
C LYS A 279 15.76 5.00 17.23
N GLU A 280 16.41 4.38 16.27
CA GLU A 280 17.66 4.84 15.68
C GLU A 280 17.54 6.12 14.84
N GLY A 281 16.33 6.65 14.67
CA GLY A 281 16.06 7.86 13.89
C GLY A 281 16.12 7.68 12.37
N LYS A 282 16.39 6.48 11.86
CA LYS A 282 16.39 6.15 10.43
C LYS A 282 15.43 5.03 10.12
N GLY A 283 14.52 5.29 9.17
CA GLY A 283 13.54 4.31 8.72
C GLY A 283 12.33 4.18 9.66
N ARG A 284 11.44 3.26 9.30
CA ARG A 284 10.18 3.01 10.01
C ARG A 284 9.98 1.50 10.16
N ALA A 285 9.32 1.08 11.22
CA ALA A 285 8.90 -0.29 11.47
C ALA A 285 7.40 -0.42 11.19
N ALA A 286 6.97 -1.54 10.64
CA ALA A 286 5.56 -1.83 10.43
C ALA A 286 4.96 -2.40 11.73
N ALA A 287 4.01 -1.67 12.32
CA ALA A 287 3.11 -2.23 13.32
C ALA A 287 1.84 -2.72 12.61
N MET A 288 1.46 -3.97 12.87
CA MET A 288 0.32 -4.59 12.18
C MET A 288 -0.68 -5.17 13.16
N GLU A 289 -1.95 -4.91 12.90
CA GLU A 289 -3.05 -5.72 13.40
C GLU A 289 -3.34 -6.79 12.36
N VAL A 290 -3.40 -8.04 12.77
CA VAL A 290 -3.66 -9.20 11.89
C VAL A 290 -4.87 -9.95 12.40
N MET A 291 -5.93 -9.98 11.60
CA MET A 291 -7.11 -10.81 11.80
C MET A 291 -7.12 -11.94 10.78
N LEU A 292 -7.20 -13.16 11.23
CA LEU A 292 -7.45 -14.33 10.38
C LEU A 292 -8.90 -14.81 10.57
N ASN A 293 -9.51 -15.31 9.51
CA ASN A 293 -10.89 -15.79 9.57
C ASN A 293 -10.99 -17.17 10.21
N SER A 294 -10.93 -17.22 11.55
CA SER A 294 -11.26 -18.42 12.32
C SER A 294 -12.78 -18.66 12.34
N PRO A 295 -13.26 -19.85 12.71
CA PRO A 295 -14.69 -20.12 12.83
C PRO A 295 -15.45 -19.12 13.69
N LEU A 296 -14.84 -18.66 14.79
CA LEU A 296 -15.45 -17.66 15.67
C LEU A 296 -15.50 -16.29 15.02
N ILE A 297 -14.43 -15.86 14.32
CA ILE A 297 -14.43 -14.59 13.56
C ILE A 297 -15.47 -14.65 12.44
N SER A 298 -15.57 -15.77 11.73
CA SER A 298 -16.59 -15.97 10.69
C SER A 298 -18.01 -15.82 11.24
N ASP A 299 -18.30 -16.38 12.38
CA ASP A 299 -19.62 -16.26 13.06
C ASP A 299 -19.91 -14.82 13.47
N LEU A 300 -18.92 -14.10 14.03
CA LEU A 300 -19.06 -12.68 14.38
C LEU A 300 -19.31 -11.80 13.14
N ILE A 301 -18.59 -12.04 12.04
CA ILE A 301 -18.83 -11.32 10.78
C ILE A 301 -20.24 -11.59 10.28
N PHE A 302 -20.68 -12.86 10.26
CA PHE A 302 -22.02 -13.23 9.80
C PHE A 302 -23.13 -12.56 10.62
N LYS A 303 -22.96 -12.45 11.94
CA LYS A 303 -23.90 -11.77 12.85
C LYS A 303 -23.83 -10.24 12.78
N GLY A 304 -22.76 -9.68 12.20
CA GLY A 304 -22.51 -8.25 12.22
C GLY A 304 -21.94 -7.72 13.55
N ASP A 305 -21.49 -8.61 14.45
CA ASP A 305 -20.92 -8.27 15.75
C ASP A 305 -19.45 -7.83 15.64
N VAL A 306 -19.21 -6.85 14.76
CA VAL A 306 -17.87 -6.38 14.37
C VAL A 306 -17.07 -5.89 15.59
N HIS A 307 -17.72 -5.30 16.58
CA HIS A 307 -17.07 -4.75 17.77
C HIS A 307 -16.42 -5.81 18.67
N GLU A 308 -16.88 -7.07 18.61
CA GLU A 308 -16.31 -8.18 19.38
C GLU A 308 -15.01 -8.76 18.76
N ILE A 309 -14.78 -8.51 17.49
CA ILE A 309 -13.67 -9.11 16.72
C ILE A 309 -12.32 -8.81 17.37
N LYS A 310 -12.09 -7.57 17.83
CA LYS A 310 -10.81 -7.17 18.43
C LYS A 310 -10.47 -8.00 19.68
N SER A 311 -11.46 -8.37 20.46
CA SER A 311 -11.26 -9.21 21.66
C SER A 311 -10.80 -10.62 21.30
N ILE A 312 -11.27 -11.14 20.17
CA ILE A 312 -10.87 -12.47 19.67
C ILE A 312 -9.46 -12.41 19.07
N ILE A 313 -9.15 -11.37 18.29
CA ILE A 313 -7.78 -11.15 17.77
C ILE A 313 -6.78 -11.16 18.92
N ALA A 314 -7.07 -10.41 20.00
CA ALA A 314 -6.18 -10.30 21.17
C ALA A 314 -5.89 -11.64 21.85
N LYS A 315 -6.83 -12.58 21.81
CA LYS A 315 -6.77 -13.91 22.47
C LYS A 315 -6.25 -15.02 21.54
N SER A 316 -5.99 -14.75 20.27
CA SER A 316 -5.68 -15.77 19.26
C SER A 316 -4.27 -15.60 18.68
N ARG A 317 -3.30 -15.23 19.53
CA ARG A 317 -1.89 -15.06 19.10
C ARG A 317 -1.26 -16.36 18.61
N GLU A 318 -1.65 -17.48 19.17
CA GLU A 318 -1.21 -18.83 18.75
C GLU A 318 -1.59 -19.18 17.30
N LEU A 319 -2.62 -18.50 16.77
CA LEU A 319 -3.03 -18.61 15.36
C LEU A 319 -2.30 -17.60 14.45
N GLY A 320 -1.44 -16.76 15.00
CA GLY A 320 -0.77 -15.67 14.27
C GLY A 320 -1.55 -14.36 14.22
N MET A 321 -2.69 -14.27 14.91
CA MET A 321 -3.42 -13.00 15.04
C MET A 321 -2.74 -12.09 16.07
N GLN A 322 -2.85 -10.79 15.86
CA GLN A 322 -2.37 -9.79 16.83
C GLN A 322 -3.10 -8.48 16.67
N THR A 323 -3.25 -7.73 17.77
CA THR A 323 -3.73 -6.35 17.78
C THR A 323 -2.59 -5.37 17.54
N PHE A 324 -2.92 -4.11 17.24
CA PHE A 324 -1.90 -3.04 17.17
C PHE A 324 -1.13 -2.89 18.48
N ASP A 325 -1.81 -2.92 19.62
CA ASP A 325 -1.16 -2.75 20.92
C ASP A 325 -0.19 -3.90 21.22
N GLN A 326 -0.52 -5.13 20.80
CA GLN A 326 0.40 -6.26 20.90
C GLN A 326 1.61 -6.09 19.98
N ALA A 327 1.41 -5.65 18.73
CA ALA A 327 2.52 -5.38 17.80
C ALA A 327 3.43 -4.26 18.30
N LEU A 328 2.86 -3.17 18.85
CA LEU A 328 3.63 -2.07 19.42
C LEU A 328 4.42 -2.49 20.66
N PHE A 329 3.82 -3.32 21.51
CA PHE A 329 4.51 -3.91 22.66
C PHE A 329 5.72 -4.75 22.19
N ASP A 330 5.54 -5.65 21.23
CA ASP A 330 6.61 -6.51 20.71
C ASP A 330 7.74 -5.68 20.08
N LEU A 331 7.41 -4.64 19.30
CA LEU A 331 8.40 -3.72 18.71
C LEU A 331 9.18 -2.94 19.78
N HIS A 332 8.52 -2.51 20.85
CA HIS A 332 9.17 -1.85 21.97
C HIS A 332 10.09 -2.81 22.73
N GLU A 333 9.63 -4.01 23.05
CA GLU A 333 10.44 -5.03 23.73
C GLU A 333 11.64 -5.52 22.89
N ALA A 334 11.51 -5.47 21.57
CA ALA A 334 12.63 -5.72 20.64
C ALA A 334 13.58 -4.52 20.49
N ASP A 335 13.36 -3.42 21.22
CA ASP A 335 14.12 -2.17 21.14
C ASP A 335 14.11 -1.48 19.77
N VAL A 336 13.09 -1.76 18.94
CA VAL A 336 12.93 -1.21 17.59
C VAL A 336 12.32 0.20 17.62
N ILE A 337 11.36 0.44 18.54
CA ILE A 337 10.67 1.72 18.71
C ILE A 337 10.80 2.24 20.13
N THR A 338 10.62 3.54 20.32
CA THR A 338 10.67 4.16 21.65
C THR A 338 9.40 3.87 22.45
N TYR A 339 9.46 4.02 23.77
CA TYR A 339 8.29 3.94 24.66
C TYR A 339 7.24 5.00 24.29
N GLU A 340 7.69 6.21 24.02
CA GLU A 340 6.85 7.34 23.63
C GLU A 340 6.10 7.06 22.32
N ASP A 341 6.78 6.48 21.34
CA ASP A 341 6.18 6.13 20.06
C ASP A 341 5.20 4.96 20.19
N ALA A 342 5.48 3.99 21.06
CA ALA A 342 4.56 2.91 21.37
C ALA A 342 3.25 3.47 21.96
N LEU A 343 3.32 4.37 22.95
CA LEU A 343 2.15 4.99 23.59
C LEU A 343 1.38 5.90 22.62
N ARG A 344 2.09 6.70 21.80
CA ARG A 344 1.47 7.64 20.87
C ARG A 344 0.62 6.95 19.81
N ASN A 345 1.01 5.74 19.40
CA ASN A 345 0.36 4.98 18.34
C ASN A 345 -0.58 3.88 18.86
N ALA A 346 -0.67 3.70 20.18
CA ALA A 346 -1.54 2.70 20.79
C ALA A 346 -3.04 3.01 20.59
N ASP A 347 -3.82 1.96 20.44
CA ASP A 347 -5.29 2.06 20.48
C ASP A 347 -5.78 2.28 21.94
N SER A 348 -5.11 1.64 22.92
CA SER A 348 -5.33 1.86 24.35
C SER A 348 -4.00 2.18 25.06
N VAL A 349 -3.77 3.48 25.30
CA VAL A 349 -2.56 3.95 25.97
C VAL A 349 -2.40 3.35 27.37
N ASN A 350 -3.51 3.15 28.09
CA ASN A 350 -3.48 2.59 29.43
C ASN A 350 -3.10 1.11 29.43
N ASP A 351 -3.66 0.34 28.50
CA ASP A 351 -3.42 -1.11 28.40
C ASP A 351 -1.97 -1.39 28.01
N ILE A 352 -1.44 -0.69 27.01
CA ILE A 352 -0.03 -0.87 26.61
C ILE A 352 0.93 -0.41 27.70
N ARG A 353 0.64 0.70 28.39
CA ARG A 353 1.44 1.16 29.55
C ARG A 353 1.46 0.13 30.65
N LEU A 354 0.32 -0.43 31.00
CA LEU A 354 0.21 -1.47 32.02
C LEU A 354 0.98 -2.72 31.60
N LYS A 355 0.80 -3.15 30.34
CA LYS A 355 1.49 -4.31 29.79
C LYS A 355 3.01 -4.15 29.83
N ILE A 356 3.55 -3.02 29.40
CA ILE A 356 5.00 -2.73 29.47
C ILE A 356 5.50 -2.76 30.91
N LYS A 357 4.72 -2.26 31.87
CA LYS A 357 5.09 -2.29 33.30
C LYS A 357 5.07 -3.68 33.90
N LEU A 358 4.15 -4.54 33.52
CA LEU A 358 3.97 -5.86 34.10
C LEU A 358 4.78 -6.96 33.41
N GLU A 359 4.86 -6.92 32.09
CA GLU A 359 5.42 -7.98 31.27
C GLU A 359 6.72 -7.58 30.56
N GLY A 360 7.07 -6.27 30.54
CA GLY A 360 8.25 -5.78 29.82
C GLY A 360 9.55 -6.22 30.47
N LYS A 361 10.63 -6.36 29.67
CA LYS A 361 11.98 -6.75 30.09
C LYS A 361 12.52 -5.88 31.24
N ALA A 362 12.15 -4.60 31.28
CA ALA A 362 12.55 -3.68 32.33
C ALA A 362 11.84 -3.96 33.68
N SER A 363 10.74 -4.75 33.70
CA SER A 363 10.03 -5.12 34.93
C SER A 363 10.66 -6.31 35.63
N HIS A 364 11.37 -7.18 34.93
CA HIS A 364 12.03 -8.36 35.53
C HIS A 364 13.22 -8.02 36.41
N GLY A 365 13.67 -6.75 36.50
CA GLY A 365 14.75 -6.28 37.37
C GLY A 365 14.29 -5.39 38.54
N LYS A 366 13.00 -5.04 38.64
CA LYS A 366 12.46 -4.25 39.74
C LYS A 366 11.60 -5.13 40.63
N ASP A 367 12.14 -5.45 41.82
CA ASP A 367 11.39 -6.07 42.90
C ASP A 367 10.17 -5.21 43.24
N LEU A 368 8.99 -5.66 42.86
CA LEU A 368 7.71 -4.98 43.13
C LEU A 368 7.41 -4.84 44.62
N SER A 369 8.18 -5.52 45.47
CA SER A 369 8.06 -5.43 46.94
C SER A 369 8.63 -4.13 47.54
N ALA A 370 9.50 -3.41 46.81
CA ALA A 370 10.15 -2.17 47.30
C ALA A 370 9.19 -0.96 47.42
N GLY A 371 7.95 -1.03 46.86
CA GLY A 371 6.96 0.03 46.94
C GLY A 371 5.91 -0.14 48.05
N LEU A 372 5.84 -1.28 48.70
CA LEU A 372 4.83 -1.57 49.77
C LEU A 372 5.33 -1.29 51.20
N GLY A 373 6.60 -0.88 51.31
CA GLY A 373 7.21 -0.67 52.65
C GLY A 373 6.81 0.61 53.41
N ASN A 374 6.00 1.51 52.85
CA ASN A 374 5.66 2.81 53.45
C ASN A 374 4.17 3.06 53.61
N LEU A 375 3.34 2.04 53.74
CA LEU A 375 1.98 2.19 54.25
C LEU A 375 1.96 1.86 55.74
N GLY A 376 2.41 2.81 56.55
CA GLY A 376 2.14 2.83 57.98
C GLY A 376 0.64 3.01 58.22
N ILE A 377 0.02 1.99 58.75
CA ILE A 377 -1.36 2.08 59.29
C ILE A 377 -1.23 2.90 60.59
N VAL A 378 -1.87 4.06 60.60
CA VAL A 378 -2.20 4.80 61.83
C VAL A 378 -3.68 4.58 62.12
#